data_39cc5e71eca97d386d2d54222106bb57
#
_entry.id   39cc5e71eca97d386d2d54222106bb57
#
_cell.length_a   1.000
_cell.length_b   1.000
_cell.length_c   1.000
_cell.angle_alpha   90.00
_cell.angle_beta   90.00
_cell.angle_gamma   90.00
#
_symmetry.space_group_name_H-M   'P 1'
#
loop_
_entity.id
_entity.type
_entity.pdbx_description
1 polymer ?
#
loop_
_entity_poly.entity_id
_entity_poly.type
_entity_poly.pdbx_seq_one_letter_code
_entity_poly.pdbx_strand_id
1 'polypeptide(L)'
;MVVGIDVFHDKSRKSGSIAGVVASINDSLSRYYSNVAIQKQGQEIVDALKIAFMQALIRYHEANHTWPETIVVFRDGVSDSQMDMVAQYEGSQFVDTFGKVHSLSSGSSSDLRKKFCSMIPPGYSPNFTYIVVQKRISTRIMAITNR
;
A
#
# COMPACT_ATOMS: atom_id res chain seq x y z
N MET A 1 -7.64 8.82 -4.06
CA MET A 1 -7.33 8.20 -2.74
C MET A 1 -5.84 8.32 -2.48
N VAL A 2 -5.44 8.72 -1.28
CA VAL A 2 -4.03 8.78 -0.84
C VAL A 2 -3.82 7.73 0.23
N VAL A 3 -2.73 6.97 0.13
CA VAL A 3 -2.38 5.88 1.06
C VAL A 3 -0.97 6.11 1.59
N GLY A 4 -0.80 6.05 2.90
CA GLY A 4 0.49 6.04 3.57
C GLY A 4 0.79 4.66 4.14
N ILE A 5 2.01 4.19 3.94
CA ILE A 5 2.51 2.90 4.45
C ILE A 5 3.84 3.15 5.15
N ASP A 6 3.94 2.73 6.40
CA ASP A 6 5.19 2.71 7.17
C ASP A 6 5.43 1.30 7.72
N VAL A 7 6.62 0.75 7.52
CA VAL A 7 6.96 -0.61 7.98
C VAL A 7 8.08 -0.56 9.00
N PHE A 8 7.78 -1.07 10.18
CA PHE A 8 8.74 -1.25 11.25
C PHE A 8 9.24 -2.70 11.29
N HIS A 9 10.57 -2.86 11.24
CA HIS A 9 11.24 -4.15 11.38
C HIS A 9 11.84 -4.27 12.77
N ASP A 10 11.26 -5.09 13.63
CA ASP A 10 11.82 -5.36 14.96
C ASP A 10 12.97 -6.36 14.85
N LYS A 11 14.20 -5.85 14.95
CA LYS A 11 15.41 -6.67 14.93
C LYS A 11 15.66 -7.42 16.24
N SER A 12 15.03 -6.99 17.34
CA SER A 12 15.26 -7.57 18.69
C SER A 12 14.37 -8.78 18.97
N ARG A 13 13.24 -8.88 18.28
CA ARG A 13 12.31 -10.00 18.39
C ARG A 13 12.26 -10.77 17.08
N LYS A 14 12.25 -12.09 17.14
CA LYS A 14 11.96 -12.96 15.97
C LYS A 14 10.49 -12.83 15.48
N SER A 15 9.81 -11.76 15.87
CA SER A 15 8.36 -11.59 15.73
C SER A 15 7.90 -11.02 14.40
N GLY A 16 8.83 -10.74 13.45
CA GLY A 16 8.45 -10.26 12.13
C GLY A 16 8.29 -8.73 12.04
N SER A 17 7.73 -8.26 10.95
CA SER A 17 7.53 -6.84 10.64
C SER A 17 6.10 -6.41 10.94
N ILE A 18 5.93 -5.16 11.32
CA ILE A 18 4.61 -4.52 11.51
C ILE A 18 4.52 -3.34 10.56
N ALA A 19 3.46 -3.28 9.77
CA ALA A 19 3.18 -2.17 8.89
C ALA A 19 1.91 -1.44 9.30
N GLY A 20 2.01 -0.12 9.42
CA GLY A 20 0.85 0.77 9.49
C GLY A 20 0.41 1.17 8.09
N VAL A 21 -0.89 1.10 7.82
CA VAL A 21 -1.51 1.53 6.56
C VAL A 21 -2.60 2.54 6.89
N VAL A 22 -2.50 3.73 6.31
CA VAL A 22 -3.49 4.80 6.46
C VAL A 22 -3.96 5.21 5.08
N ALA A 23 -5.26 5.26 4.83
CA ALA A 23 -5.83 5.60 3.54
C ALA A 23 -6.92 6.66 3.67
N SER A 24 -6.92 7.68 2.81
CA SER A 24 -8.02 8.63 2.72
C SER A 24 -9.27 7.93 2.18
N ILE A 25 -10.44 8.25 2.76
CA ILE A 25 -11.72 7.66 2.35
C ILE A 25 -12.72 8.70 1.83
N ASN A 26 -12.25 9.93 1.58
CA ASN A 26 -13.06 10.99 0.95
C ASN A 26 -12.18 11.92 0.12
N ASP A 27 -12.77 12.65 -0.81
CA ASP A 27 -12.05 13.52 -1.76
C ASP A 27 -11.41 14.74 -1.10
N SER A 28 -11.97 15.25 0.01
CA SER A 28 -11.37 16.35 0.78
C SER A 28 -10.17 15.93 1.63
N LEU A 29 -9.77 14.66 1.62
CA LEU A 29 -8.66 14.09 2.39
C LEU A 29 -8.75 14.39 3.90
N SER A 30 -9.96 14.53 4.44
CA SER A 30 -10.22 14.85 5.84
C SER A 30 -10.65 13.65 6.68
N ARG A 31 -10.99 12.53 6.05
CA ARG A 31 -11.36 11.28 6.71
C ARG A 31 -10.42 10.16 6.27
N TYR A 32 -10.00 9.36 7.23
CA TYR A 32 -9.03 8.29 7.01
C TYR A 32 -9.52 6.96 7.58
N TYR A 33 -9.15 5.90 6.90
CA TYR A 33 -9.17 4.53 7.40
C TYR A 33 -7.75 4.12 7.75
N SER A 34 -7.54 3.47 8.88
CA SER A 34 -6.24 2.95 9.29
C SER A 34 -6.31 1.45 9.58
N ASN A 35 -5.24 0.76 9.27
CA ASN A 35 -5.07 -0.67 9.54
C ASN A 35 -3.62 -0.99 9.92
N VAL A 36 -3.43 -2.07 10.65
CA VAL A 36 -2.12 -2.62 10.99
C VAL A 36 -1.97 -3.99 10.34
N ALA A 37 -0.96 -4.11 9.49
CA ALA A 37 -0.57 -5.37 8.87
C ALA A 37 0.58 -5.98 9.67
N ILE A 38 0.39 -7.19 10.15
CA ILE A 38 1.40 -7.91 10.95
C ILE A 38 1.90 -9.09 10.12
N GLN A 39 3.22 -9.19 9.94
CA GLN A 39 3.85 -10.33 9.32
C GLN A 39 3.74 -11.54 10.26
N LYS A 40 3.07 -12.58 9.79
CA LYS A 40 2.99 -13.86 10.49
C LYS A 40 4.16 -14.75 10.08
N GLN A 41 4.49 -15.72 10.93
CA GLN A 41 5.53 -16.69 10.62
C GLN A 41 5.18 -17.43 9.31
N GLY A 42 6.10 -17.45 8.34
CA GLY A 42 5.90 -18.05 7.03
C GLY A 42 5.08 -17.20 6.03
N GLN A 43 4.70 -15.97 6.38
CA GLN A 43 3.99 -15.05 5.51
C GLN A 43 4.85 -13.81 5.22
N GLU A 44 4.92 -13.38 3.97
CA GLU A 44 5.60 -12.14 3.60
C GLU A 44 4.78 -10.92 4.03
N ILE A 45 5.47 -9.82 4.41
CA ILE A 45 4.81 -8.56 4.78
C ILE A 45 3.97 -8.00 3.63
N VAL A 46 4.36 -8.25 2.39
CA VAL A 46 3.64 -7.82 1.19
C VAL A 46 2.23 -8.40 1.12
N ASP A 47 2.03 -9.66 1.51
CA ASP A 47 0.70 -10.27 1.55
C ASP A 47 -0.21 -9.59 2.58
N ALA A 48 0.34 -9.24 3.74
CA ALA A 48 -0.39 -8.50 4.76
C ALA A 48 -0.73 -7.08 4.31
N LEU A 49 0.17 -6.41 3.58
CA LEU A 49 -0.07 -5.10 2.96
C LEU A 49 -1.17 -5.15 1.90
N LYS A 50 -1.20 -6.18 1.04
CA LYS A 50 -2.28 -6.38 0.06
C LYS A 50 -3.65 -6.48 0.72
N ILE A 51 -3.75 -7.25 1.80
CA ILE A 51 -4.99 -7.41 2.56
C ILE A 51 -5.43 -6.06 3.12
N ALA A 52 -4.52 -5.31 3.75
CA ALA A 52 -4.82 -3.99 4.29
C ALA A 52 -5.24 -3.00 3.21
N PHE A 53 -4.60 -3.04 2.04
CA PHE A 53 -4.93 -2.21 0.89
C PHE A 53 -6.31 -2.53 0.29
N MET A 54 -6.65 -3.81 0.12
CA MET A 54 -7.98 -4.23 -0.32
C MET A 54 -9.07 -3.75 0.65
N GLN A 55 -8.82 -3.84 1.95
CA GLN A 55 -9.75 -3.32 2.96
C GLN A 55 -9.92 -1.81 2.85
N ALA A 56 -8.84 -1.06 2.63
CA ALA A 56 -8.90 0.39 2.43
C ALA A 56 -9.73 0.76 1.19
N LEU A 57 -9.59 0.03 0.08
CA LEU A 57 -10.38 0.21 -1.14
C LEU A 57 -11.87 -0.07 -0.90
N ILE A 58 -12.19 -1.14 -0.17
CA ILE A 58 -13.58 -1.44 0.20
C ILE A 58 -14.17 -0.31 1.04
N ARG A 59 -13.42 0.21 2.03
CA ARG A 59 -13.86 1.32 2.87
C ARG A 59 -14.07 2.61 2.09
N TYR A 60 -13.19 2.89 1.11
CA TYR A 60 -13.39 4.01 0.19
C TYR A 60 -14.71 3.85 -0.60
N HIS A 61 -14.94 2.67 -1.17
CA HIS A 61 -16.16 2.38 -1.92
C HIS A 61 -17.42 2.46 -1.04
N GLU A 62 -17.39 1.92 0.17
CA GLU A 62 -18.52 2.02 1.12
C GLU A 62 -18.86 3.47 1.48
N ALA A 63 -17.85 4.35 1.56
CA ALA A 63 -18.04 5.75 1.92
C ALA A 63 -18.49 6.65 0.75
N ASN A 64 -18.09 6.34 -0.50
CA ASN A 64 -18.30 7.20 -1.66
C ASN A 64 -19.22 6.58 -2.73
N HIS A 65 -19.60 5.30 -2.59
CA HIS A 65 -20.34 4.51 -3.59
C HIS A 65 -19.69 4.46 -4.97
N THR A 66 -18.38 4.77 -5.03
CA THR A 66 -17.55 4.71 -6.23
C THR A 66 -16.15 4.22 -5.88
N TRP A 67 -15.39 3.76 -6.88
CA TRP A 67 -14.00 3.38 -6.72
C TRP A 67 -13.07 4.57 -7.02
N PRO A 68 -11.89 4.67 -6.37
CA PRO A 68 -10.97 5.77 -6.63
C PRO A 68 -10.39 5.68 -8.05
N GLU A 69 -10.50 6.77 -8.82
CA GLU A 69 -9.92 6.86 -10.16
C GLU A 69 -8.39 7.01 -10.13
N THR A 70 -7.89 7.62 -9.06
CA THR A 70 -6.45 7.84 -8.84
C THR A 70 -6.07 7.41 -7.44
N ILE A 71 -4.98 6.64 -7.34
CA ILE A 71 -4.42 6.16 -6.08
C ILE A 71 -2.95 6.56 -6.02
N VAL A 72 -2.57 7.28 -4.95
CA VAL A 72 -1.19 7.66 -4.66
C VAL A 72 -0.77 6.99 -3.37
N VAL A 73 0.28 6.19 -3.42
CA VAL A 73 0.84 5.48 -2.26
C VAL A 73 2.16 6.11 -1.86
N PHE A 74 2.30 6.52 -0.62
CA PHE A 74 3.55 6.93 0.00
C PHE A 74 4.06 5.81 0.90
N ARG A 75 5.23 5.29 0.59
CA ARG A 75 5.89 4.17 1.30
C ARG A 75 7.12 4.66 2.04
N ASP A 76 7.05 4.63 3.35
CA ASP A 76 8.15 5.03 4.23
C ASP A 76 8.80 3.80 4.92
N GLY A 77 9.96 3.99 5.52
CA GLY A 77 10.68 2.94 6.25
C GLY A 77 11.50 2.01 5.34
N VAL A 78 11.97 2.51 4.20
CA VAL A 78 12.81 1.77 3.25
C VAL A 78 14.26 2.25 3.36
N SER A 79 15.21 1.33 3.47
CA SER A 79 16.63 1.64 3.39
C SER A 79 17.10 1.76 1.94
N ASP A 80 18.23 2.47 1.70
CA ASP A 80 18.80 2.67 0.35
C ASP A 80 18.98 1.34 -0.41
N SER A 81 19.48 0.31 0.28
CA SER A 81 19.71 -1.00 -0.31
C SER A 81 18.42 -1.78 -0.67
N GLN A 82 17.28 -1.37 -0.15
CA GLN A 82 15.99 -2.03 -0.38
C GLN A 82 15.08 -1.27 -1.34
N MET A 83 15.47 -0.05 -1.75
CA MET A 83 14.61 0.85 -2.50
C MET A 83 14.12 0.26 -3.82
N ASP A 84 15.05 -0.26 -4.64
CA ASP A 84 14.70 -0.83 -5.95
C ASP A 84 13.80 -2.07 -5.79
N MET A 85 14.10 -2.93 -4.82
CA MET A 85 13.29 -4.12 -4.54
C MET A 85 11.88 -3.74 -4.09
N VAL A 86 11.75 -2.78 -3.17
CA VAL A 86 10.45 -2.33 -2.67
C VAL A 86 9.65 -1.65 -3.77
N ALA A 87 10.25 -0.75 -4.53
CA ALA A 87 9.56 -0.04 -5.60
C ALA A 87 9.06 -0.99 -6.70
N GLN A 88 9.90 -1.93 -7.13
CA GLN A 88 9.55 -2.86 -8.21
C GLN A 88 8.64 -3.99 -7.72
N TYR A 89 8.96 -4.60 -6.58
CA TYR A 89 8.25 -5.77 -6.10
C TYR A 89 6.94 -5.42 -5.40
N GLU A 90 6.94 -4.54 -4.39
CA GLU A 90 5.70 -4.15 -3.69
C GLU A 90 4.75 -3.39 -4.63
N GLY A 91 5.27 -2.44 -5.43
CA GLY A 91 4.48 -1.65 -6.36
C GLY A 91 3.75 -2.53 -7.39
N SER A 92 4.45 -3.48 -8.01
CA SER A 92 3.85 -4.41 -8.97
C SER A 92 2.76 -5.29 -8.33
N GLN A 93 2.96 -5.72 -7.09
CA GLN A 93 1.98 -6.51 -6.36
C GLN A 93 0.68 -5.75 -6.06
N PHE A 94 0.75 -4.44 -5.84
CA PHE A 94 -0.46 -3.61 -5.69
C PHE A 94 -1.19 -3.45 -7.02
N VAL A 95 -0.47 -3.22 -8.12
CA VAL A 95 -1.05 -3.16 -9.48
C VAL A 95 -1.72 -4.49 -9.84
N ASP A 96 -1.09 -5.62 -9.53
CA ASP A 96 -1.65 -6.96 -9.72
C ASP A 96 -2.97 -7.17 -8.95
N THR A 97 -3.18 -6.42 -7.87
CA THR A 97 -4.45 -6.46 -7.13
C THR A 97 -5.63 -5.98 -7.98
N PHE A 98 -5.41 -5.10 -8.94
CA PHE A 98 -6.44 -4.61 -9.87
C PHE A 98 -6.58 -5.51 -11.11
N GLY A 99 -5.46 -5.97 -11.68
CA GLY A 99 -5.45 -6.67 -12.97
C GLY A 99 -5.84 -8.15 -12.91
N LYS A 100 -5.50 -8.85 -11.83
CA LYS A 100 -5.69 -10.31 -11.70
C LYS A 100 -6.94 -10.72 -10.92
N VAL A 101 -7.87 -9.79 -10.67
CA VAL A 101 -9.08 -10.07 -9.89
C VAL A 101 -9.90 -11.22 -10.49
N HIS A 102 -9.95 -11.32 -11.82
CA HIS A 102 -10.75 -12.34 -12.51
C HIS A 102 -10.05 -13.71 -12.68
N SER A 103 -8.72 -13.79 -12.57
CA SER A 103 -7.99 -15.06 -12.80
C SER A 103 -7.77 -15.91 -11.54
N LEU A 104 -8.14 -15.43 -10.36
CA LEU A 104 -7.81 -16.03 -9.06
C LEU A 104 -9.00 -16.78 -8.40
N SER A 105 -9.94 -17.28 -9.19
CA SER A 105 -11.10 -18.05 -8.68
C SER A 105 -10.77 -19.46 -8.19
N SER A 106 -9.54 -19.93 -8.32
CA SER A 106 -9.14 -21.31 -7.97
C SER A 106 -7.97 -21.33 -7.00
N GLY A 107 -8.27 -21.29 -5.73
CA GLY A 107 -7.31 -21.45 -4.64
C GLY A 107 -7.85 -20.87 -3.33
N SER A 108 -7.45 -21.40 -2.16
CA SER A 108 -7.88 -21.03 -0.81
C SER A 108 -7.86 -19.51 -0.57
N SER A 109 -8.83 -18.79 -1.15
CA SER A 109 -8.96 -17.35 -1.08
C SER A 109 -9.68 -16.99 0.22
N SER A 110 -9.11 -16.06 1.01
CA SER A 110 -9.81 -15.51 2.18
C SER A 110 -11.16 -14.91 1.76
N ASP A 111 -12.15 -14.93 2.65
CA ASP A 111 -13.49 -14.37 2.39
C ASP A 111 -13.44 -12.90 1.99
N LEU A 112 -12.46 -12.14 2.50
CA LEU A 112 -12.19 -10.76 2.13
C LEU A 112 -11.86 -10.62 0.63
N ARG A 113 -11.01 -11.51 0.11
CA ARG A 113 -10.62 -11.49 -1.31
C ARG A 113 -11.81 -11.79 -2.21
N LYS A 114 -12.64 -12.76 -1.85
CA LYS A 114 -13.88 -13.06 -2.57
C LYS A 114 -14.82 -11.86 -2.56
N LYS A 115 -15.02 -11.22 -1.40
CA LYS A 115 -15.81 -10.00 -1.27
C LYS A 115 -15.28 -8.88 -2.18
N PHE A 116 -13.97 -8.61 -2.14
CA PHE A 116 -13.34 -7.59 -2.99
C PHE A 116 -13.55 -7.88 -4.48
N CYS A 117 -13.28 -9.13 -4.91
CA CYS A 117 -13.47 -9.54 -6.31
C CYS A 117 -14.91 -9.43 -6.80
N SER A 118 -15.90 -9.66 -5.93
CA SER A 118 -17.31 -9.52 -6.29
C SER A 118 -17.80 -8.07 -6.38
N MET A 119 -17.10 -7.13 -5.72
CA MET A 119 -17.47 -5.72 -5.67
C MET A 119 -16.79 -4.87 -6.74
N ILE A 120 -15.57 -5.24 -7.15
CA ILE A 120 -14.78 -4.48 -8.11
C ILE A 120 -15.35 -4.64 -9.53
N PRO A 121 -15.57 -3.54 -10.28
CA PRO A 121 -16.11 -3.64 -11.63
C PRO A 121 -15.10 -4.26 -12.59
N PRO A 122 -15.59 -5.01 -13.60
CA PRO A 122 -14.73 -5.52 -14.67
C PRO A 122 -13.97 -4.38 -15.36
N GLY A 123 -12.65 -4.55 -15.54
CA GLY A 123 -11.82 -3.55 -16.21
C GLY A 123 -11.43 -2.35 -15.34
N TYR A 124 -11.67 -2.40 -14.03
CA TYR A 124 -11.21 -1.35 -13.13
C TYR A 124 -9.69 -1.26 -13.14
N SER A 125 -9.19 -0.11 -13.58
CA SER A 125 -7.75 0.20 -13.69
C SER A 125 -7.52 1.65 -13.28
N PRO A 126 -7.31 1.93 -11.99
CA PRO A 126 -7.05 3.30 -11.53
C PRO A 126 -5.66 3.78 -11.99
N ASN A 127 -5.48 5.09 -12.10
CA ASN A 127 -4.16 5.68 -12.18
C ASN A 127 -3.43 5.41 -10.86
N PHE A 128 -2.30 4.67 -10.94
CA PHE A 128 -1.58 4.23 -9.74
C PHE A 128 -0.18 4.85 -9.70
N THR A 129 0.13 5.55 -8.61
CA THR A 129 1.45 6.13 -8.35
C THR A 129 1.99 5.59 -7.02
N TYR A 130 3.19 5.03 -7.06
CA TYR A 130 3.87 4.49 -5.88
C TYR A 130 5.14 5.30 -5.62
N ILE A 131 5.21 5.97 -4.46
CA ILE A 131 6.28 6.89 -4.07
C ILE A 131 6.99 6.31 -2.85
N VAL A 132 8.27 5.99 -2.99
CA VAL A 132 9.11 5.60 -1.86
C VAL A 132 9.70 6.86 -1.23
N VAL A 133 9.50 7.03 0.06
CA VAL A 133 9.96 8.19 0.83
C VAL A 133 11.12 7.79 1.73
N GLN A 134 12.21 8.56 1.66
CA GLN A 134 13.35 8.42 2.56
C GLN A 134 13.44 9.62 3.50
N LYS A 135 13.42 9.38 4.80
CA LYS A 135 13.47 10.43 5.82
C LYS A 135 14.89 10.92 6.14
N ARG A 136 15.90 10.11 5.90
CA ARG A 136 17.30 10.41 6.25
C ARG A 136 18.15 10.47 5.00
N ILE A 137 18.12 11.62 4.32
CA ILE A 137 19.00 11.91 3.19
C ILE A 137 20.18 12.76 3.67
N SER A 138 21.39 12.42 3.20
CA SER A 138 22.61 13.21 3.48
C SER A 138 22.75 14.44 2.56
N THR A 139 21.66 14.85 1.90
CA THR A 139 21.66 15.99 0.98
C THR A 139 21.76 17.30 1.75
N ARG A 140 22.75 18.15 1.41
CA ARG A 140 22.90 19.50 1.92
C ARG A 140 22.68 20.49 0.79
N ILE A 141 21.79 21.45 1.00
CA ILE A 141 21.60 22.58 0.09
C ILE A 141 22.48 23.71 0.58
N MET A 142 23.43 24.12 -0.24
CA MET A 142 24.33 25.24 0.06
C MET A 142 24.01 26.39 -0.88
N ALA A 143 23.82 27.60 -0.32
CA ALA A 143 23.73 28.82 -1.10
C ALA A 143 25.16 29.36 -1.36
N ILE A 144 25.48 29.57 -2.64
CA ILE A 144 26.70 30.26 -3.04
C ILE A 144 26.35 31.74 -3.15
N THR A 145 26.80 32.55 -2.23
CA THR A 145 26.71 34.01 -2.31
C THR A 145 28.01 34.55 -2.94
N ASN A 146 27.92 35.07 -4.16
CA ASN A 146 28.99 35.88 -4.72
C ASN A 146 29.03 37.22 -3.94
N ARG A 147 30.13 37.48 -3.23
CA ARG A 147 30.44 38.78 -2.69
C ARG A 147 31.22 39.60 -3.71
#